data_0970d2732d9cc1594be5e0220e551a5b
#
_entry.id   0970d2732d9cc1594be5e0220e551a5b
#
_cell.length_a   1.000
_cell.length_b   1.000
_cell.length_c   1.000
_cell.angle_alpha   90.00
_cell.angle_beta   90.00
_cell.angle_gamma   90.00
#
_symmetry.space_group_name_H-M   'P 1'
#
loop_
_entity.id
_entity.type
_entity.pdbx_description
1 polymer ?
#
loop_
_entity_poly.entity_id
_entity_poly.type
_entity_poly.pdbx_seq_one_letter_code
_entity_poly.pdbx_strand_id
1 'polypeptide(L)'
;MSERGRVVAVGHIGLNARDLEALTKFYRETLGLKQSVYYADTVAIFEIGDVDMFLMPGEPGAADFDLAVDDVDAFRARLVSAGVTCTDAVDSKRTGHRSLTFTDPDGNRVSIMSAHPRAR
;
A
#
# COMPACT_ATOMS: atom_id res chain seq x y z
N MET A 1 15.41 -30.86 -15.42
CA MET A 1 14.36 -29.88 -15.16
C MET A 1 14.91 -28.48 -15.31
N SER A 2 14.23 -27.69 -16.09
CA SER A 2 14.66 -26.32 -16.31
C SER A 2 14.31 -25.40 -15.15
N GLU A 3 15.23 -24.50 -14.80
CA GLU A 3 14.97 -23.44 -13.84
C GLU A 3 14.24 -22.27 -14.46
N ARG A 4 14.11 -22.25 -15.79
CA ARG A 4 13.47 -21.16 -16.50
C ARG A 4 11.96 -21.33 -16.51
N GLY A 5 11.28 -20.19 -16.74
CA GLY A 5 9.83 -20.20 -16.89
C GLY A 5 9.07 -20.28 -15.59
N ARG A 6 9.75 -20.05 -14.46
CA ARG A 6 9.10 -20.09 -13.15
C ARG A 6 8.63 -18.69 -12.74
N VAL A 7 7.54 -18.66 -11.99
CA VAL A 7 7.15 -17.42 -11.30
C VAL A 7 8.14 -17.17 -10.19
N VAL A 8 8.76 -16.01 -10.15
CA VAL A 8 9.81 -15.70 -9.18
C VAL A 8 9.40 -14.63 -8.17
N ALA A 9 8.38 -13.82 -8.49
CA ALA A 9 7.94 -12.76 -7.59
C ALA A 9 6.64 -12.16 -8.10
N VAL A 10 5.99 -11.35 -7.24
CA VAL A 10 4.97 -10.42 -7.69
C VAL A 10 5.72 -9.22 -8.28
N GLY A 11 5.44 -8.87 -9.52
CA GLY A 11 6.18 -7.80 -10.18
C GLY A 11 5.83 -6.43 -9.65
N HIS A 12 4.54 -6.11 -9.65
CA HIS A 12 4.08 -4.82 -9.11
C HIS A 12 2.59 -4.91 -8.76
N ILE A 13 2.14 -3.92 -8.01
CA ILE A 13 0.74 -3.75 -7.60
C ILE A 13 0.30 -2.37 -8.05
N GLY A 14 -0.99 -2.15 -8.15
CA GLY A 14 -1.48 -0.89 -8.68
C GLY A 14 -2.70 -0.36 -7.97
N LEU A 15 -2.80 0.97 -7.97
CA LEU A 15 -3.99 1.69 -7.53
C LEU A 15 -4.36 2.70 -8.60
N ASN A 16 -5.64 2.94 -8.74
CA ASN A 16 -6.13 3.97 -9.63
C ASN A 16 -6.24 5.30 -8.88
N ALA A 17 -5.90 6.37 -9.59
CA ALA A 17 -5.92 7.72 -9.04
C ALA A 17 -6.89 8.58 -9.85
N ARG A 18 -7.80 9.24 -9.14
CA ARG A 18 -8.63 10.25 -9.76
C ARG A 18 -7.81 11.53 -9.98
N ASP A 19 -6.93 11.83 -9.06
CA ASP A 19 -5.99 12.95 -9.14
C ASP A 19 -4.60 12.41 -8.85
N LEU A 20 -3.86 12.09 -9.91
CA LEU A 20 -2.56 11.44 -9.78
C LEU A 20 -1.55 12.28 -9.00
N GLU A 21 -1.51 13.59 -9.22
CA GLU A 21 -0.57 14.45 -8.53
C GLU A 21 -0.83 14.47 -7.03
N ALA A 22 -2.08 14.67 -6.63
CA ALA A 22 -2.45 14.71 -5.22
C ALA A 22 -2.24 13.35 -4.55
N LEU A 23 -2.57 12.26 -5.23
CA LEU A 23 -2.40 10.94 -4.67
C LEU A 23 -0.93 10.57 -4.53
N THR A 24 -0.11 10.96 -5.50
CA THR A 24 1.34 10.76 -5.43
C THR A 24 1.91 11.46 -4.20
N LYS A 25 1.51 12.71 -3.97
CA LYS A 25 1.95 13.44 -2.79
C LYS A 25 1.55 12.75 -1.49
N PHE A 26 0.34 12.22 -1.43
CA PHE A 26 -0.14 11.50 -0.25
C PHE A 26 0.75 10.29 0.06
N TYR A 27 1.00 9.44 -0.92
CA TYR A 27 1.81 8.24 -0.68
C TYR A 27 3.26 8.58 -0.37
N ARG A 28 3.81 9.60 -1.00
CA ARG A 28 5.17 10.02 -0.73
C ARG A 28 5.33 10.71 0.63
N GLU A 29 4.45 11.65 0.95
CA GLU A 29 4.63 12.51 2.13
C GLU A 29 3.92 11.98 3.37
N THR A 30 2.66 11.59 3.24
CA THR A 30 1.91 11.12 4.40
C THR A 30 2.31 9.70 4.79
N LEU A 31 2.43 8.81 3.82
CA LEU A 31 2.84 7.43 4.11
C LEU A 31 4.35 7.23 4.05
N GLY A 32 5.08 8.17 3.50
CA GLY A 32 6.54 8.10 3.48
C GLY A 32 7.13 7.07 2.53
N LEU A 33 6.41 6.72 1.46
CA LEU A 33 6.92 5.75 0.50
C LEU A 33 7.98 6.38 -0.41
N LYS A 34 8.92 5.56 -0.83
CA LYS A 34 9.99 6.00 -1.72
C LYS A 34 9.49 6.05 -3.15
N GLN A 35 9.41 7.25 -3.71
CA GLN A 35 9.00 7.44 -5.10
C GLN A 35 10.20 7.25 -6.01
N SER A 36 10.05 6.41 -7.05
CA SER A 36 11.12 6.17 -8.01
C SER A 36 10.88 6.84 -9.35
N VAL A 37 9.61 6.97 -9.77
CA VAL A 37 9.27 7.52 -11.08
C VAL A 37 8.00 8.37 -10.95
N TYR A 38 7.94 9.45 -11.73
CA TYR A 38 6.71 10.22 -11.89
C TYR A 38 6.67 10.79 -13.29
N TYR A 39 5.64 10.39 -14.04
CA TYR A 39 5.30 11.00 -15.33
C TYR A 39 3.92 11.61 -15.21
N ALA A 40 3.84 12.94 -15.32
CA ALA A 40 2.59 13.68 -15.17
C ALA A 40 1.50 13.07 -16.05
N ASP A 41 0.31 12.90 -15.48
CA ASP A 41 -0.87 12.37 -16.16
C ASP A 41 -0.73 10.93 -16.66
N THR A 42 0.31 10.22 -16.27
CA THR A 42 0.57 8.86 -16.75
C THR A 42 0.74 7.86 -15.60
N VAL A 43 1.77 8.04 -14.78
CA VAL A 43 2.08 7.05 -13.74
C VAL A 43 3.01 7.63 -12.69
N ALA A 44 2.80 7.21 -11.44
CA ALA A 44 3.78 7.38 -10.37
C ALA A 44 4.15 5.98 -9.89
N ILE A 45 5.41 5.75 -9.59
CA ILE A 45 5.90 4.44 -9.13
C ILE A 45 6.62 4.61 -7.82
N PHE A 46 6.31 3.76 -6.86
CA PHE A 46 6.93 3.71 -5.54
C PHE A 46 7.57 2.36 -5.31
N GLU A 47 8.68 2.34 -4.62
CA GLU A 47 9.36 1.10 -4.24
C GLU A 47 8.90 0.68 -2.86
N ILE A 48 8.43 -0.56 -2.73
CA ILE A 48 8.02 -1.14 -1.46
C ILE A 48 8.66 -2.52 -1.35
N GLY A 49 9.80 -2.61 -0.63
CA GLY A 49 10.56 -3.84 -0.59
C GLY A 49 10.96 -4.26 -2.00
N ASP A 50 10.57 -5.45 -2.40
CA ASP A 50 10.89 -5.98 -3.73
C ASP A 50 9.78 -5.77 -4.75
N VAL A 51 8.75 -5.00 -4.40
CA VAL A 51 7.59 -4.78 -5.25
C VAL A 51 7.45 -3.31 -5.58
N ASP A 52 7.13 -3.00 -6.82
CA ASP A 52 6.79 -1.64 -7.21
C ASP A 52 5.28 -1.43 -7.12
N MET A 53 4.88 -0.30 -6.57
CA MET A 53 3.49 0.11 -6.55
C MET A 53 3.27 1.23 -7.56
N PHE A 54 2.31 1.02 -8.45
CA PHE A 54 1.97 1.99 -9.49
C PHE A 54 0.70 2.74 -9.11
N LEU A 55 0.72 4.05 -9.30
CA LEU A 55 -0.50 4.86 -9.29
C LEU A 55 -0.74 5.28 -10.74
N MET A 56 -1.93 5.04 -11.25
CA MET A 56 -2.28 5.37 -12.63
C MET A 56 -3.66 6.03 -12.67
N PRO A 57 -3.91 6.92 -13.64
CA PRO A 57 -5.25 7.50 -13.76
C PRO A 57 -6.32 6.43 -13.93
N GLY A 58 -7.41 6.55 -13.19
CA GLY A 58 -8.52 5.61 -13.28
C GLY A 58 -9.46 5.76 -12.10
N GLU A 59 -10.52 4.97 -12.09
CA GLU A 59 -11.50 5.01 -11.01
C GLU A 59 -10.97 4.29 -9.77
N PRO A 60 -10.96 4.94 -8.62
CA PRO A 60 -10.49 4.32 -7.38
C PRO A 60 -11.46 3.26 -6.86
N GLY A 61 -10.98 2.40 -6.01
CA GLY A 61 -11.80 1.33 -5.43
C GLY A 61 -11.06 0.58 -4.33
N ALA A 62 -11.57 -0.61 -4.01
CA ALA A 62 -10.90 -1.46 -3.02
C ALA A 62 -9.64 -2.05 -3.63
N ALA A 63 -8.54 -1.96 -2.90
CA ALA A 63 -7.29 -2.56 -3.35
C ALA A 63 -7.30 -4.06 -3.08
N ASP A 64 -6.69 -4.80 -4.00
CA ASP A 64 -6.60 -6.26 -3.91
C ASP A 64 -5.28 -6.72 -3.27
N PHE A 65 -4.64 -5.83 -2.53
CA PHE A 65 -3.40 -6.13 -1.82
C PHE A 65 -3.42 -5.45 -0.46
N ASP A 66 -2.48 -5.83 0.38
CA ASP A 66 -2.29 -5.13 1.65
C ASP A 66 -0.83 -4.67 1.77
N LEU A 67 -0.60 -3.74 2.68
CA LEU A 67 0.72 -3.24 2.99
C LEU A 67 1.10 -3.76 4.39
N ALA A 68 2.24 -4.40 4.50
CA ALA A 68 2.71 -4.87 5.78
C ALA A 68 3.49 -3.75 6.48
N VAL A 69 3.19 -3.54 7.75
CA VAL A 69 3.88 -2.54 8.57
C VAL A 69 4.48 -3.21 9.79
N ASP A 70 5.50 -2.59 10.35
CA ASP A 70 6.18 -3.13 11.52
C ASP A 70 5.37 -2.91 12.80
N ASP A 71 4.56 -1.86 12.87
CA ASP A 71 3.78 -1.52 14.06
C ASP A 71 2.46 -0.91 13.61
N VAL A 72 1.40 -1.71 13.66
CA VAL A 72 0.08 -1.29 13.18
C VAL A 72 -0.47 -0.12 13.97
N ASP A 73 -0.31 -0.13 15.30
CA ASP A 73 -0.85 0.94 16.14
C ASP A 73 -0.13 2.26 15.90
N ALA A 74 1.18 2.23 15.73
CA ALA A 74 1.96 3.43 15.40
C ALA A 74 1.56 3.97 14.03
N PHE A 75 1.35 3.08 13.07
CA PHE A 75 0.93 3.48 11.74
C PHE A 75 -0.46 4.11 11.77
N ARG A 76 -1.39 3.52 12.56
CA ARG A 76 -2.72 4.07 12.73
C ARG A 76 -2.66 5.48 13.32
N ALA A 77 -1.83 5.68 14.34
CA ALA A 77 -1.67 7.00 14.94
C ALA A 77 -1.19 8.03 13.93
N ARG A 78 -0.29 7.62 13.03
CA ARG A 78 0.19 8.47 11.93
C ARG A 78 -0.95 8.86 10.99
N LEU A 79 -1.80 7.89 10.62
CA LEU A 79 -2.94 8.15 9.77
C LEU A 79 -3.92 9.11 10.42
N VAL A 80 -4.25 8.89 11.70
CA VAL A 80 -5.18 9.74 12.43
C VAL A 80 -4.62 11.16 12.54
N SER A 81 -3.34 11.31 12.84
CA SER A 81 -2.70 12.62 12.92
C SER A 81 -2.72 13.36 11.59
N ALA A 82 -2.69 12.65 10.50
CA ALA A 82 -2.74 13.23 9.16
C ALA A 82 -4.17 13.46 8.65
N GLY A 83 -5.18 13.13 9.47
CA GLY A 83 -6.59 13.30 9.07
C GLY A 83 -7.09 12.24 8.11
N VAL A 84 -6.42 11.09 8.03
CA VAL A 84 -6.81 10.02 7.12
C VAL A 84 -7.90 9.16 7.77
N THR A 85 -8.96 8.87 7.00
CA THR A 85 -10.02 7.98 7.46
C THR A 85 -9.49 6.55 7.53
N CYS A 86 -9.64 5.92 8.69
CA CYS A 86 -9.23 4.52 8.85
C CYS A 86 -10.11 3.82 9.88
N THR A 87 -10.13 2.49 9.80
CA THR A 87 -10.86 1.67 10.77
C THR A 87 -10.02 1.51 12.04
N ASP A 88 -10.64 0.95 13.07
CA ASP A 88 -9.89 0.51 14.24
C ASP A 88 -9.00 -0.67 13.85
N ALA A 89 -7.91 -0.85 14.58
CA ALA A 89 -7.07 -2.02 14.40
C ALA A 89 -7.72 -3.21 15.10
N VAL A 90 -7.74 -4.35 14.42
CA VAL A 90 -8.32 -5.57 14.96
C VAL A 90 -7.37 -6.75 14.80
N ASP A 91 -7.45 -7.69 15.73
CA ASP A 91 -6.64 -8.89 15.68
C ASP A 91 -7.45 -10.03 15.08
N SER A 92 -6.84 -10.77 14.17
CA SER A 92 -7.44 -11.96 13.60
C SER A 92 -6.91 -13.20 14.30
N LYS A 93 -7.81 -13.97 14.91
CA LYS A 93 -7.41 -15.22 15.54
C LYS A 93 -7.02 -16.27 14.49
N ARG A 94 -7.55 -16.14 13.28
CA ARG A 94 -7.26 -17.10 12.21
C ARG A 94 -5.86 -16.94 11.65
N THR A 95 -5.43 -15.70 11.46
CA THR A 95 -4.17 -15.40 10.77
C THR A 95 -3.07 -14.97 11.71
N GLY A 96 -3.42 -14.51 12.91
CA GLY A 96 -2.46 -13.93 13.84
C GLY A 96 -2.05 -12.51 13.48
N HIS A 97 -2.64 -11.93 12.44
CA HIS A 97 -2.33 -10.56 12.05
C HIS A 97 -3.22 -9.56 12.75
N ARG A 98 -2.63 -8.40 13.02
CA ARG A 98 -3.38 -7.21 13.40
C ARG A 98 -3.51 -6.35 12.16
N SER A 99 -4.70 -5.84 11.89
CA SER A 99 -4.96 -5.15 10.63
C SER A 99 -5.94 -4.00 10.78
N LEU A 100 -5.90 -3.10 9.79
CA LEU A 100 -6.88 -2.04 9.63
C LEU A 100 -6.99 -1.71 8.14
N THR A 101 -8.00 -0.90 7.79
CA THR A 101 -8.14 -0.41 6.42
C THR A 101 -8.18 1.12 6.48
N PHE A 102 -7.46 1.78 5.60
CA PHE A 102 -7.57 3.22 5.46
C PHE A 102 -8.13 3.57 4.08
N THR A 103 -8.69 4.77 3.98
CA THR A 103 -9.18 5.30 2.71
C THR A 103 -8.25 6.43 2.30
N ASP A 104 -7.66 6.33 1.12
CA ASP A 104 -6.76 7.36 0.63
C ASP A 104 -7.58 8.56 0.10
N PRO A 105 -6.91 9.69 -0.25
CA PRO A 105 -7.64 10.89 -0.69
C PRO A 105 -8.52 10.68 -1.92
N ASP A 106 -8.22 9.72 -2.77
CA ASP A 106 -9.03 9.45 -3.94
C ASP A 106 -10.14 8.43 -3.70
N GLY A 107 -10.19 7.86 -2.51
CA GLY A 107 -11.24 6.91 -2.16
C GLY A 107 -10.84 5.45 -2.30
N ASN A 108 -9.57 5.15 -2.58
CA ASN A 108 -9.11 3.77 -2.56
C ASN A 108 -9.07 3.27 -1.13
N ARG A 109 -9.54 2.05 -0.93
CA ARG A 109 -9.50 1.39 0.38
C ARG A 109 -8.35 0.41 0.39
N VAL A 110 -7.39 0.64 1.26
CA VAL A 110 -6.14 -0.11 1.30
C VAL A 110 -6.00 -0.77 2.68
N SER A 111 -5.71 -2.05 2.68
CA SER A 111 -5.51 -2.80 3.92
C SER A 111 -4.08 -2.69 4.40
N ILE A 112 -3.93 -2.52 5.71
CA ILE A 112 -2.65 -2.52 6.42
C ILE A 112 -2.65 -3.73 7.32
N MET A 113 -1.52 -4.39 7.44
CA MET A 113 -1.43 -5.64 8.16
C MET A 113 -0.06 -5.74 8.84
N SER A 114 -0.03 -6.34 10.02
CA SER A 114 1.23 -6.60 10.69
C SER A 114 2.07 -7.56 9.86
N ALA A 115 3.37 -7.30 9.77
CA ALA A 115 4.26 -8.15 9.01
C ALA A 115 4.36 -9.54 9.66
N HIS A 116 4.51 -10.56 8.84
CA HIS A 116 4.79 -11.89 9.35
C HIS A 116 6.19 -11.94 9.98
N PRO A 117 6.35 -12.65 11.10
CA PRO A 117 7.69 -12.93 11.57
C PRO A 117 8.44 -13.70 10.49
N ARG A 118 9.71 -13.36 10.30
CA ARG A 118 10.54 -14.10 9.35
C ARG A 118 10.72 -15.52 9.80
N ALA A 119 10.69 -16.46 8.86
CA ALA A 119 11.01 -17.85 9.14
C ALA A 119 12.48 -17.98 9.55
N ARG A 120 12.76 -18.96 10.43
CA ARG A 120 14.12 -19.24 10.88
C ARG A 120 14.63 -20.51 10.26
#